data_344d3ff26b4f38baa2b1a9f1cf77237f
#
_entry.id   344d3ff26b4f38baa2b1a9f1cf77237f
#
_cell.length_a   1.000
_cell.length_b   1.000
_cell.length_c   1.000
_cell.angle_alpha   90.00
_cell.angle_beta   90.00
_cell.angle_gamma   90.00
#
_symmetry.space_group_name_H-M   'P 1'
#
loop_
_entity.id
_entity.type
_entity.pdbx_description
1 polymer ?
#
loop_
_entity_poly.entity_id
_entity_poly.type
_entity_poly.pdbx_seq_one_letter_code
_entity_poly.pdbx_strand_id
1 'polypeptide(L)'
;MPIEYSSIGGNTPNDYYRDLAQNFINQSWDNTAAKTPENGGEIKEQAGIGSDEYKIIDAWVKTTVGDVTIGMRDSGDFLKIYFRDIDHIVARGLYYQFYNSWWICNEFGHFSGIAQDCGLRRCNNVLKIVDPENGSVFSAPCVVDYDMSSPSVQVSRYILTPNNHATVMVQGNVDTLRLFKTNTRYVLGGRPFKLYGYQNALNLNLTTDYDTLLYLDLYLDEIHDGDDLVNSVAYNGDYNYKAKINSADMTLSAGSTGTLTVDVVLNGKEVDRPVTWRTSNSEIVTIDQNGNYIVVGEIGQSADIIVVLNDNEAVTDSIKITVGEQVVEPEIYLDPTFNKIREYQTIEFDVKVSIGGVEIKPDTVRINADSEYLTVEKTTSGWQLTCNKRSTTPLTMNVTIVDKTYNISKTAKFDIRAVSMMG
;
A
#
# COMPACT_ATOMS: atom_id res chain seq x y z
N MET A 1 58.56 27.79 -25.97
CA MET A 1 57.82 28.01 -24.70
C MET A 1 56.46 27.45 -24.91
N PRO A 2 56.03 26.47 -24.13
CA PRO A 2 54.63 26.06 -24.12
C PRO A 2 53.80 27.23 -23.58
N ILE A 3 52.79 27.64 -24.26
CA ILE A 3 51.82 28.64 -23.79
C ILE A 3 51.09 28.01 -22.61
N GLU A 4 51.33 28.48 -21.38
CA GLU A 4 50.53 28.13 -20.23
C GLU A 4 49.15 28.75 -20.38
N TYR A 5 48.15 27.94 -20.69
CA TYR A 5 46.75 28.35 -20.75
C TYR A 5 46.09 28.50 -19.36
N SER A 6 46.90 28.48 -18.30
CA SER A 6 46.43 28.57 -16.89
C SER A 6 45.95 29.96 -16.46
N SER A 7 45.97 30.96 -17.34
CA SER A 7 45.65 32.35 -16.97
C SER A 7 44.22 32.79 -17.34
N ILE A 8 43.40 31.93 -17.94
CA ILE A 8 42.02 32.27 -18.25
C ILE A 8 41.11 31.38 -17.39
N GLY A 9 40.81 31.82 -16.20
CA GLY A 9 39.73 31.28 -15.38
C GLY A 9 39.97 29.95 -14.65
N GLY A 10 41.18 29.41 -14.59
CA GLY A 10 41.47 28.17 -13.83
C GLY A 10 41.00 26.86 -14.47
N ASN A 11 40.43 26.91 -15.65
CA ASN A 11 39.94 25.76 -16.38
C ASN A 11 40.98 25.16 -17.32
N THR A 12 40.90 23.87 -17.58
CA THR A 12 41.72 23.19 -18.57
C THR A 12 41.38 23.69 -19.98
N PRO A 13 42.27 23.57 -21.00
CA PRO A 13 41.92 23.89 -22.39
C PRO A 13 40.67 23.13 -22.89
N ASN A 14 40.42 21.97 -22.37
CA ASN A 14 39.24 21.17 -22.70
C ASN A 14 37.94 21.84 -22.18
N ASP A 15 37.96 22.36 -20.97
CA ASP A 15 36.83 23.08 -20.37
C ASP A 15 36.48 24.33 -21.16
N TYR A 16 37.50 25.07 -21.63
CA TYR A 16 37.30 26.25 -22.48
C TYR A 16 36.57 25.91 -23.78
N TYR A 17 36.94 24.82 -24.47
CA TYR A 17 36.28 24.41 -25.70
C TYR A 17 34.88 23.90 -25.45
N ARG A 18 34.62 23.26 -24.32
CA ARG A 18 33.27 22.85 -23.91
C ARG A 18 32.38 24.06 -23.63
N ASP A 19 32.88 25.03 -22.86
CA ASP A 19 32.14 26.26 -22.59
C ASP A 19 31.83 27.04 -23.87
N LEU A 20 32.79 27.09 -24.83
CA LEU A 20 32.57 27.69 -26.13
C LEU A 20 31.49 26.99 -26.93
N ALA A 21 31.49 25.66 -26.93
CA ALA A 21 30.49 24.86 -27.61
C ALA A 21 29.09 25.05 -26.98
N GLN A 22 29.01 25.07 -25.65
CA GLN A 22 27.75 25.31 -24.93
C GLN A 22 27.21 26.72 -25.23
N ASN A 23 28.06 27.73 -25.25
CA ASN A 23 27.68 29.10 -25.60
C ASN A 23 27.16 29.19 -27.05
N PHE A 24 27.79 28.52 -27.98
CA PHE A 24 27.34 28.48 -29.37
C PHE A 24 25.97 27.80 -29.50
N ILE A 25 25.76 26.67 -28.78
CA ILE A 25 24.46 25.97 -28.73
C ILE A 25 23.42 26.93 -28.16
N ASN A 26 23.69 27.58 -27.04
CA ASN A 26 22.74 28.50 -26.38
C ASN A 26 22.34 29.65 -27.30
N GLN A 27 23.29 30.24 -28.03
CA GLN A 27 23.03 31.34 -28.96
C GLN A 27 22.19 30.89 -30.18
N SER A 28 22.40 29.68 -30.67
CA SER A 28 21.70 29.14 -31.82
C SER A 28 20.34 28.50 -31.44
N TRP A 29 20.14 28.15 -30.15
CA TRP A 29 19.00 27.40 -29.69
C TRP A 29 17.68 28.08 -29.98
N ASP A 30 17.59 29.36 -29.65
CA ASP A 30 16.35 30.13 -29.81
C ASP A 30 15.97 30.38 -31.26
N ASN A 31 16.92 30.25 -32.18
CA ASN A 31 16.70 30.35 -33.62
C ASN A 31 16.37 28.99 -34.30
N THR A 32 16.38 27.91 -33.52
CA THR A 32 16.12 26.56 -34.06
C THR A 32 14.63 26.26 -34.02
N ALA A 33 14.01 26.07 -35.17
CA ALA A 33 12.57 25.82 -35.30
C ALA A 33 12.11 24.47 -34.72
N ALA A 34 13.03 23.54 -34.41
CA ALA A 34 12.74 22.17 -34.00
C ALA A 34 13.14 21.86 -32.53
N LYS A 35 13.29 22.88 -31.70
CA LYS A 35 13.72 22.73 -30.30
C LYS A 35 12.71 22.03 -29.37
N THR A 36 11.43 22.02 -29.78
CA THR A 36 10.36 21.32 -29.05
C THR A 36 9.52 20.54 -30.06
N PRO A 37 8.83 19.46 -29.61
CA PRO A 37 7.85 18.79 -30.45
C PRO A 37 6.84 19.78 -31.06
N GLU A 38 6.42 19.54 -32.29
CA GLU A 38 5.32 20.27 -32.90
C GLU A 38 4.11 20.29 -31.95
N ASN A 39 3.41 21.42 -31.86
CA ASN A 39 2.30 21.67 -30.93
C ASN A 39 2.70 22.11 -29.50
N GLY A 40 3.93 22.54 -29.26
CA GLY A 40 4.36 23.10 -27.96
C GLY A 40 4.37 22.10 -26.81
N GLY A 41 4.44 20.81 -27.12
CA GLY A 41 4.55 19.77 -26.12
C GLY A 41 5.91 19.79 -25.42
N GLU A 42 5.90 19.50 -24.14
CA GLU A 42 7.11 19.34 -23.34
C GLU A 42 7.72 17.96 -23.58
N ILE A 43 9.07 17.89 -23.59
CA ILE A 43 9.79 16.62 -23.52
C ILE A 43 10.05 16.33 -22.05
N LYS A 44 9.48 15.24 -21.57
CA LYS A 44 9.69 14.75 -20.21
C LYS A 44 10.66 13.57 -20.25
N GLU A 45 11.72 13.65 -19.49
CA GLU A 45 12.68 12.56 -19.29
C GLU A 45 12.49 11.97 -17.90
N GLN A 46 12.51 10.65 -17.79
CA GLN A 46 12.54 9.97 -16.50
C GLN A 46 13.73 10.43 -15.66
N ALA A 47 13.53 10.74 -14.39
CA ALA A 47 14.59 11.30 -13.54
C ALA A 47 15.78 10.35 -13.31
N GLY A 48 15.53 9.05 -13.45
CA GLY A 48 16.52 7.97 -13.38
C GLY A 48 15.88 6.63 -13.73
N ILE A 49 16.67 5.61 -13.96
CA ILE A 49 16.19 4.26 -14.23
C ILE A 49 15.28 3.77 -13.08
N GLY A 50 14.06 3.36 -13.41
CA GLY A 50 13.08 2.88 -12.43
C GLY A 50 12.40 3.98 -11.60
N SER A 51 12.66 5.26 -11.87
CA SER A 51 12.00 6.38 -11.17
C SER A 51 10.61 6.64 -11.77
N ASP A 52 9.64 6.94 -10.90
CA ASP A 52 8.32 7.44 -11.32
C ASP A 52 8.31 8.95 -11.56
N GLU A 53 9.41 9.64 -11.23
CA GLU A 53 9.56 11.07 -11.43
C GLU A 53 10.08 11.39 -12.83
N TYR A 54 9.60 12.51 -13.39
CA TYR A 54 9.98 13.02 -14.71
C TYR A 54 10.40 14.48 -14.61
N LYS A 55 11.49 14.84 -15.31
CA LYS A 55 11.97 16.21 -15.46
C LYS A 55 11.72 16.70 -16.89
N ILE A 56 11.39 17.98 -17.04
CA ILE A 56 11.29 18.63 -18.34
C ILE A 56 12.70 18.94 -18.82
N ILE A 57 12.97 18.62 -20.08
CA ILE A 57 14.28 18.85 -20.70
C ILE A 57 14.15 19.72 -21.95
N ASP A 58 15.19 20.54 -22.19
CA ASP A 58 15.38 21.27 -23.43
C ASP A 58 16.15 20.40 -24.43
N ALA A 59 15.44 19.91 -25.44
CA ALA A 59 16.04 19.03 -26.41
C ALA A 59 15.44 19.23 -27.81
N TRP A 60 16.22 18.88 -28.82
CA TRP A 60 15.83 18.88 -30.23
C TRP A 60 15.55 17.47 -30.68
N VAL A 61 14.34 17.22 -31.19
CA VAL A 61 13.92 15.91 -31.71
C VAL A 61 14.07 15.90 -33.23
N LYS A 62 14.76 14.90 -33.74
CA LYS A 62 14.96 14.69 -35.17
C LYS A 62 14.50 13.28 -35.58
N THR A 63 13.79 13.16 -36.68
CA THR A 63 13.52 11.86 -37.31
C THR A 63 14.83 11.28 -37.85
N THR A 64 15.12 10.04 -37.55
CA THR A 64 16.22 9.31 -38.18
C THR A 64 15.77 8.89 -39.57
N VAL A 65 16.22 9.63 -40.60
CA VAL A 65 16.13 9.18 -41.98
C VAL A 65 17.36 8.32 -42.24
N GLY A 66 17.28 7.04 -42.01
CA GLY A 66 18.40 6.14 -42.28
C GLY A 66 18.00 4.70 -42.12
N ASP A 67 18.18 3.92 -43.17
CA ASP A 67 18.09 2.45 -43.24
C ASP A 67 16.86 1.79 -42.61
N VAL A 68 15.67 2.24 -43.00
CA VAL A 68 14.44 1.49 -42.78
C VAL A 68 14.30 0.39 -43.83
N THR A 69 15.25 -0.50 -43.90
CA THR A 69 15.19 -1.68 -44.84
C THR A 69 14.76 -2.96 -44.10
N ILE A 70 14.35 -2.86 -42.84
CA ILE A 70 13.92 -4.03 -42.07
C ILE A 70 12.43 -3.93 -41.82
N GLY A 71 11.66 -4.42 -42.76
CA GLY A 71 10.26 -4.83 -42.75
C GLY A 71 9.28 -4.05 -41.84
N MET A 72 8.18 -3.56 -42.36
CA MET A 72 6.97 -3.07 -41.68
C MET A 72 7.13 -2.09 -40.49
N ARG A 73 8.28 -1.47 -40.32
CA ARG A 73 8.52 -0.48 -39.28
C ARG A 73 8.29 0.93 -39.83
N ASP A 74 7.43 1.66 -39.22
CA ASP A 74 7.22 3.07 -39.56
C ASP A 74 8.48 3.87 -39.19
N SER A 75 8.91 4.78 -40.07
CA SER A 75 10.03 5.70 -39.80
C SER A 75 9.76 6.59 -38.58
N GLY A 76 8.50 6.79 -38.23
CA GLY A 76 8.06 7.50 -37.02
C GLY A 76 8.34 6.78 -35.72
N ASP A 77 8.74 5.51 -35.75
CA ASP A 77 9.05 4.75 -34.53
C ASP A 77 10.49 4.94 -34.01
N PHE A 78 11.32 5.68 -34.79
CA PHE A 78 12.72 5.92 -34.48
C PHE A 78 13.02 7.43 -34.50
N LEU A 79 13.47 7.97 -33.39
CA LEU A 79 13.82 9.36 -33.27
C LEU A 79 15.20 9.52 -32.62
N LYS A 80 15.85 10.67 -32.86
CA LYS A 80 17.02 11.09 -32.10
C LYS A 80 16.72 12.36 -31.33
N ILE A 81 17.25 12.42 -30.12
CA ILE A 81 17.23 13.61 -29.27
C ILE A 81 18.65 14.18 -29.14
N TYR A 82 18.76 15.47 -29.35
CA TYR A 82 19.97 16.26 -29.09
C TYR A 82 19.65 17.23 -27.96
N PHE A 83 20.44 17.19 -26.91
CA PHE A 83 20.20 18.01 -25.71
C PHE A 83 20.82 19.40 -25.84
N ARG A 84 20.15 20.38 -25.27
CA ARG A 84 20.68 21.73 -25.17
C ARG A 84 21.93 21.78 -24.27
N ASP A 85 21.87 21.07 -23.16
CA ASP A 85 22.96 20.89 -22.21
C ASP A 85 23.94 19.83 -22.75
N ILE A 86 25.18 20.22 -23.07
CA ILE A 86 26.18 19.28 -23.57
C ILE A 86 26.69 18.30 -22.52
N ASP A 87 26.48 18.62 -21.23
CA ASP A 87 26.84 17.76 -20.09
C ASP A 87 25.71 16.84 -19.66
N HIS A 88 24.60 16.85 -20.44
CA HIS A 88 23.47 15.97 -20.17
C HIS A 88 23.86 14.52 -20.25
N ILE A 89 23.56 13.76 -19.18
CA ILE A 89 23.88 12.34 -19.08
C ILE A 89 22.72 11.51 -19.60
N VAL A 90 23.00 10.65 -20.57
CA VAL A 90 22.03 9.73 -21.17
C VAL A 90 22.31 8.32 -20.72
N ALA A 91 21.26 7.57 -20.41
CA ALA A 91 21.32 6.16 -20.07
C ALA A 91 20.41 5.32 -20.98
N ARG A 92 20.86 4.14 -21.42
CA ARG A 92 19.99 3.19 -22.11
C ARG A 92 18.88 2.75 -21.17
N GLY A 93 17.67 2.65 -21.71
CA GLY A 93 16.50 2.26 -20.94
C GLY A 93 15.75 3.43 -20.31
N LEU A 94 16.28 4.66 -20.29
CA LEU A 94 15.51 5.82 -19.84
C LEU A 94 14.26 6.00 -20.70
N TYR A 95 13.14 6.32 -20.03
CA TYR A 95 11.90 6.65 -20.70
C TYR A 95 11.77 8.15 -20.93
N TYR A 96 11.17 8.47 -22.07
CA TYR A 96 10.80 9.82 -22.48
C TYR A 96 9.31 9.87 -22.82
N GLN A 97 8.68 10.99 -22.54
CA GLN A 97 7.27 11.25 -22.88
C GLN A 97 7.18 12.52 -23.72
N PHE A 98 6.71 12.40 -24.96
CA PHE A 98 6.38 13.49 -25.85
C PHE A 98 5.56 12.94 -27.06
N TYR A 99 4.94 13.76 -27.84
CA TYR A 99 4.01 13.38 -28.93
C TYR A 99 2.91 12.41 -28.45
N ASN A 100 2.47 12.58 -27.20
CA ASN A 100 1.49 11.69 -26.56
C ASN A 100 1.87 10.20 -26.60
N SER A 101 3.16 9.91 -26.54
CA SER A 101 3.74 8.58 -26.64
C SER A 101 4.87 8.38 -25.63
N TRP A 102 5.07 7.12 -25.29
CA TRP A 102 6.24 6.70 -24.53
C TRP A 102 7.37 6.31 -25.50
N TRP A 103 8.57 6.71 -25.15
CA TRP A 103 9.78 6.43 -25.90
C TRP A 103 10.81 5.84 -24.93
N ILE A 104 11.62 4.90 -25.42
CA ILE A 104 12.72 4.29 -24.66
C ILE A 104 14.05 4.55 -25.36
N CYS A 105 15.05 4.98 -24.58
CA CYS A 105 16.41 5.12 -25.09
C CYS A 105 17.01 3.75 -25.38
N ASN A 106 17.28 3.46 -26.65
CA ASN A 106 17.88 2.20 -27.07
C ASN A 106 19.37 2.32 -27.41
N GLU A 107 19.84 3.51 -27.74
CA GLU A 107 21.23 3.79 -27.97
C GLU A 107 21.58 5.22 -27.56
N PHE A 108 22.83 5.45 -27.26
CA PHE A 108 23.37 6.79 -27.10
C PHE A 108 24.67 6.90 -27.89
N GLY A 109 24.92 8.08 -28.45
CA GLY A 109 26.12 8.41 -29.17
C GLY A 109 26.83 9.61 -28.55
N HIS A 110 28.06 9.83 -28.97
CA HIS A 110 28.78 11.05 -28.68
C HIS A 110 28.95 11.83 -29.98
N PHE A 111 28.23 12.91 -30.12
CA PHE A 111 28.41 13.79 -31.28
C PHE A 111 29.75 14.50 -31.19
N SER A 112 30.65 14.11 -32.05
CA SER A 112 32.01 14.68 -32.15
C SER A 112 32.79 14.71 -30.83
N GLY A 113 32.45 13.87 -29.83
CA GLY A 113 33.07 13.84 -28.52
C GLY A 113 32.72 15.02 -27.61
N ILE A 114 31.80 15.91 -28.02
CA ILE A 114 31.43 17.13 -27.30
C ILE A 114 30.12 16.98 -26.55
N ALA A 115 29.10 16.38 -27.18
CA ALA A 115 27.78 16.23 -26.59
C ALA A 115 27.26 14.80 -26.78
N GLN A 116 26.40 14.34 -25.91
CA GLN A 116 25.70 13.08 -26.07
C GLN A 116 24.42 13.27 -26.90
N ASP A 117 24.07 12.27 -27.69
CA ASP A 117 22.75 12.14 -28.33
C ASP A 117 22.07 10.86 -27.88
N CYS A 118 20.76 10.81 -27.99
CA CYS A 118 19.98 9.67 -27.61
C CYS A 118 19.13 9.19 -28.79
N GLY A 119 19.29 7.92 -29.17
CA GLY A 119 18.39 7.23 -30.08
C GLY A 119 17.21 6.65 -29.31
N LEU A 120 16.01 6.93 -29.80
CA LEU A 120 14.75 6.53 -29.16
C LEU A 120 13.96 5.58 -30.05
N ARG A 121 13.31 4.62 -29.39
CA ARG A 121 12.24 3.82 -29.99
C ARG A 121 10.91 4.10 -29.31
N ARG A 122 9.84 4.22 -30.11
CA ARG A 122 8.48 4.38 -29.61
C ARG A 122 8.00 3.08 -28.98
N CYS A 123 7.53 3.14 -27.71
CA CYS A 123 6.86 2.03 -27.07
C CYS A 123 5.52 1.77 -27.77
N ASN A 124 5.29 0.56 -28.21
CA ASN A 124 4.09 0.15 -28.93
C ASN A 124 3.22 -0.80 -28.09
N ASN A 125 3.65 -1.15 -26.89
CA ASN A 125 2.94 -2.03 -25.97
C ASN A 125 3.27 -1.73 -24.51
N VAL A 126 2.56 -2.40 -23.59
CA VAL A 126 2.82 -2.38 -22.16
C VAL A 126 2.82 -3.82 -21.66
N LEU A 127 3.95 -4.27 -21.11
CA LEU A 127 4.00 -5.54 -20.39
C LEU A 127 3.34 -5.38 -19.04
N LYS A 128 2.43 -6.29 -18.71
CA LYS A 128 1.75 -6.34 -17.43
C LYS A 128 1.97 -7.69 -16.76
N ILE A 129 2.19 -7.65 -15.45
CA ILE A 129 2.36 -8.83 -14.61
C ILE A 129 1.81 -8.55 -13.22
N VAL A 130 1.18 -9.54 -12.61
CA VAL A 130 0.83 -9.44 -11.19
C VAL A 130 2.09 -9.64 -10.36
N ASP A 131 2.42 -8.67 -9.53
CA ASP A 131 3.53 -8.77 -8.60
C ASP A 131 3.19 -9.80 -7.50
N PRO A 132 3.95 -10.89 -7.39
CA PRO A 132 3.68 -11.94 -6.40
C PRO A 132 3.83 -11.46 -4.96
N GLU A 133 4.53 -10.35 -4.73
CA GLU A 133 4.76 -9.85 -3.39
C GLU A 133 3.57 -9.08 -2.83
N ASN A 134 2.86 -8.32 -3.67
CA ASN A 134 1.79 -7.43 -3.22
C ASN A 134 0.45 -7.65 -3.94
N GLY A 135 0.42 -8.49 -4.99
CA GLY A 135 -0.79 -8.78 -5.78
C GLY A 135 -1.24 -7.63 -6.68
N SER A 136 -0.50 -6.52 -6.76
CA SER A 136 -0.80 -5.42 -7.68
C SER A 136 -0.33 -5.73 -9.10
N VAL A 137 -0.90 -5.04 -10.08
CA VAL A 137 -0.47 -5.18 -11.48
C VAL A 137 0.66 -4.21 -11.77
N PHE A 138 1.87 -4.74 -11.91
CA PHE A 138 3.01 -3.99 -12.42
C PHE A 138 2.87 -3.80 -13.94
N SER A 139 3.19 -2.60 -14.43
CA SER A 139 3.06 -2.24 -15.85
C SER A 139 4.34 -1.58 -16.34
N ALA A 140 4.94 -2.08 -17.40
CA ALA A 140 6.15 -1.53 -18.01
C ALA A 140 5.92 -1.21 -19.51
N PRO A 141 6.04 0.06 -19.95
CA PRO A 141 6.05 0.41 -21.35
C PRO A 141 7.18 -0.33 -22.08
N CYS A 142 6.90 -0.87 -23.26
CA CYS A 142 7.87 -1.68 -23.97
C CYS A 142 7.71 -1.57 -25.49
N VAL A 143 8.74 -2.04 -26.19
CA VAL A 143 8.70 -2.21 -27.63
C VAL A 143 8.62 -3.69 -27.94
N VAL A 144 7.58 -4.09 -28.65
CA VAL A 144 7.39 -5.48 -29.10
C VAL A 144 7.65 -5.58 -30.58
N ASP A 145 8.58 -6.44 -30.93
CA ASP A 145 8.86 -6.85 -32.31
C ASP A 145 8.40 -8.29 -32.51
N TYR A 146 7.42 -8.49 -33.38
CA TYR A 146 7.01 -9.83 -33.76
C TYR A 146 7.87 -10.29 -34.94
N ASP A 147 8.53 -11.44 -34.79
CA ASP A 147 9.22 -12.07 -35.92
C ASP A 147 8.20 -12.60 -36.89
N MET A 148 8.12 -11.96 -38.02
CA MET A 148 7.40 -12.47 -39.19
C MET A 148 8.35 -13.21 -40.09
N SER A 149 8.39 -14.53 -40.04
CA SER A 149 9.07 -15.30 -41.09
C SER A 149 8.29 -15.18 -42.37
N SER A 150 8.88 -14.54 -43.36
CA SER A 150 8.45 -14.72 -44.73
C SER A 150 8.94 -16.10 -45.15
N PRO A 151 8.08 -17.07 -45.47
CA PRO A 151 8.55 -18.30 -46.12
C PRO A 151 9.24 -17.91 -47.41
N SER A 152 10.42 -18.44 -47.62
CA SER A 152 11.22 -18.21 -48.84
C SER A 152 10.35 -18.36 -50.08
N VAL A 153 10.36 -17.32 -50.89
CA VAL A 153 9.54 -17.15 -52.05
C VAL A 153 9.76 -18.30 -53.03
N GLN A 154 8.83 -19.21 -53.10
CA GLN A 154 8.44 -19.87 -54.34
C GLN A 154 6.94 -20.02 -54.31
N VAL A 155 6.26 -19.34 -55.27
CA VAL A 155 4.83 -19.39 -55.56
C VAL A 155 3.94 -18.36 -54.88
N SER A 156 3.57 -17.34 -55.60
CA SER A 156 2.35 -16.49 -55.73
C SER A 156 1.23 -16.47 -54.66
N ARG A 157 1.47 -16.87 -53.45
CA ARG A 157 0.57 -16.64 -52.29
C ARG A 157 1.40 -16.31 -51.06
N TYR A 158 1.39 -15.07 -50.63
CA TYR A 158 1.98 -14.63 -49.37
C TYR A 158 1.10 -15.15 -48.22
N ILE A 159 1.47 -16.25 -47.60
CA ILE A 159 0.96 -16.65 -46.30
C ILE A 159 1.97 -16.12 -45.30
N LEU A 160 1.66 -14.99 -44.70
CA LEU A 160 2.35 -14.52 -43.49
C LEU A 160 1.91 -15.43 -42.35
N THR A 161 2.68 -16.42 -42.02
CA THR A 161 2.56 -17.15 -40.77
C THR A 161 3.31 -16.34 -39.74
N PRO A 162 2.61 -15.74 -38.71
CA PRO A 162 3.34 -15.16 -37.61
C PRO A 162 4.16 -16.29 -36.96
N ASN A 163 5.46 -16.13 -36.87
CA ASN A 163 6.24 -16.95 -35.96
C ASN A 163 5.67 -16.71 -34.55
N ASN A 164 5.47 -17.80 -33.84
CA ASN A 164 4.98 -17.76 -32.47
C ASN A 164 6.02 -17.16 -31.51
N HIS A 165 6.75 -16.15 -31.96
CA HIS A 165 7.91 -15.56 -31.35
C HIS A 165 7.78 -14.02 -31.31
N ALA A 166 8.12 -13.41 -30.20
CA ALA A 166 8.18 -11.96 -30.03
C ALA A 166 9.42 -11.60 -29.21
N THR A 167 10.15 -10.60 -29.69
CA THR A 167 11.22 -9.97 -28.90
C THR A 167 10.69 -8.70 -28.29
N VAL A 168 10.88 -8.53 -26.99
CA VAL A 168 10.42 -7.35 -26.26
C VAL A 168 11.60 -6.60 -25.67
N MET A 169 11.68 -5.30 -25.97
CA MET A 169 12.65 -4.40 -25.38
C MET A 169 11.95 -3.58 -24.29
N VAL A 170 12.50 -3.63 -23.08
CA VAL A 170 11.95 -2.96 -21.90
C VAL A 170 13.08 -2.44 -21.00
N GLN A 171 12.81 -1.46 -20.15
CA GLN A 171 13.77 -0.96 -19.18
C GLN A 171 14.18 -2.06 -18.20
N GLY A 172 15.50 -2.21 -17.96
CA GLY A 172 16.05 -3.04 -16.90
C GLY A 172 16.20 -2.21 -15.62
N ASN A 173 15.29 -2.39 -14.68
CA ASN A 173 15.34 -1.79 -13.36
C ASN A 173 15.14 -2.87 -12.28
N VAL A 174 15.14 -2.49 -11.01
CA VAL A 174 15.01 -3.43 -9.89
C VAL A 174 13.75 -4.28 -10.00
N ASP A 175 12.61 -3.66 -10.36
CA ASP A 175 11.33 -4.37 -10.46
C ASP A 175 11.26 -5.29 -11.68
N THR A 176 11.71 -4.83 -12.85
CA THR A 176 11.71 -5.66 -14.05
C THR A 176 12.67 -6.84 -13.93
N LEU A 177 13.84 -6.65 -13.29
CA LEU A 177 14.78 -7.74 -13.00
C LEU A 177 14.24 -8.74 -11.98
N ARG A 178 13.44 -8.26 -11.02
CA ARG A 178 12.79 -9.11 -10.02
C ARG A 178 11.63 -9.90 -10.60
N LEU A 179 10.80 -9.28 -11.44
CA LEU A 179 9.54 -9.82 -11.95
C LEU A 179 9.68 -10.62 -13.24
N PHE A 180 10.58 -10.20 -14.16
CA PHE A 180 10.71 -10.83 -15.47
C PHE A 180 11.64 -12.04 -15.43
N LYS A 181 11.10 -13.15 -14.95
CA LYS A 181 11.85 -14.43 -14.85
C LYS A 181 11.46 -15.37 -15.98
N THR A 182 12.37 -16.29 -16.33
CA THR A 182 12.06 -17.37 -17.26
C THR A 182 10.81 -18.14 -16.82
N ASN A 183 10.02 -18.58 -17.79
CA ASN A 183 8.71 -19.20 -17.63
C ASN A 183 7.57 -18.28 -17.16
N THR A 184 7.81 -17.00 -16.91
CA THR A 184 6.74 -16.03 -16.67
C THR A 184 5.94 -15.80 -17.96
N ARG A 185 4.62 -15.64 -17.81
CA ARG A 185 3.68 -15.45 -18.91
C ARG A 185 3.21 -14.00 -18.99
N TYR A 186 2.95 -13.54 -20.20
CA TYR A 186 2.45 -12.20 -20.54
C TYR A 186 1.38 -12.27 -21.59
N VAL A 187 0.48 -11.31 -21.64
CA VAL A 187 -0.48 -11.16 -22.73
C VAL A 187 -0.04 -10.01 -23.64
N LEU A 188 0.24 -10.30 -24.88
CA LEU A 188 0.62 -9.34 -25.90
C LEU A 188 -0.36 -9.43 -27.09
N GLY A 189 -1.01 -8.31 -27.44
CA GLY A 189 -1.96 -8.28 -28.55
C GLY A 189 -3.13 -9.27 -28.38
N GLY A 190 -3.57 -9.51 -27.15
CA GLY A 190 -4.66 -10.45 -26.82
C GLY A 190 -4.26 -11.93 -26.87
N ARG A 191 -2.97 -12.24 -26.91
CA ARG A 191 -2.45 -13.62 -26.92
C ARG A 191 -1.44 -13.82 -25.80
N PRO A 192 -1.45 -14.96 -25.10
CA PRO A 192 -0.47 -15.28 -24.07
C PRO A 192 0.88 -15.66 -24.72
N PHE A 193 1.94 -15.18 -24.11
CA PHE A 193 3.32 -15.49 -24.44
C PHE A 193 4.07 -15.88 -23.19
N LYS A 194 5.06 -16.74 -23.32
CA LYS A 194 5.92 -17.21 -22.22
C LYS A 194 7.35 -16.78 -22.45
N LEU A 195 7.99 -16.26 -21.40
CA LEU A 195 9.38 -15.84 -21.41
C LEU A 195 10.32 -17.06 -21.35
N TYR A 196 11.09 -17.27 -22.41
CA TYR A 196 12.08 -18.33 -22.49
C TYR A 196 13.47 -17.90 -22.02
N GLY A 197 13.84 -16.69 -22.36
CA GLY A 197 15.13 -16.14 -21.98
C GLY A 197 15.14 -14.63 -22.08
N TYR A 198 16.18 -14.03 -21.55
CA TYR A 198 16.42 -12.60 -21.71
C TYR A 198 17.89 -12.31 -21.83
N GLN A 199 18.20 -11.28 -22.58
CA GLN A 199 19.52 -10.69 -22.65
C GLN A 199 19.50 -9.32 -21.97
N ASN A 200 20.41 -9.13 -21.06
CA ASN A 200 20.63 -7.87 -20.41
C ASN A 200 21.76 -7.12 -21.15
N ALA A 201 21.42 -6.05 -21.84
CA ALA A 201 22.41 -5.18 -22.45
C ALA A 201 22.91 -4.20 -21.39
N LEU A 202 23.95 -4.60 -20.67
CA LEU A 202 24.61 -3.77 -19.69
C LEU A 202 25.26 -2.56 -20.37
N ASN A 203 24.93 -1.39 -19.91
CA ASN A 203 25.72 -0.21 -20.20
C ASN A 203 26.93 -0.21 -19.26
N LEU A 204 28.13 -0.38 -19.80
CA LEU A 204 29.39 -0.34 -19.05
C LEU A 204 29.76 1.08 -18.59
N ASN A 205 28.83 2.00 -18.49
CA ASN A 205 29.08 3.28 -17.90
C ASN A 205 29.25 3.09 -16.38
N LEU A 206 30.46 3.28 -15.88
CA LEU A 206 30.88 2.99 -14.50
C LEU A 206 30.19 3.86 -13.43
N THR A 207 29.23 4.70 -13.80
CA THR A 207 28.61 5.66 -12.90
C THR A 207 27.18 5.30 -12.45
N THR A 208 26.55 4.33 -13.10
CA THR A 208 25.19 3.91 -12.73
C THR A 208 25.07 2.40 -12.81
N ASP A 209 24.82 1.76 -11.69
CA ASP A 209 24.70 0.29 -11.57
C ASP A 209 23.49 -0.32 -12.32
N TYR A 210 22.66 0.50 -13.00
CA TYR A 210 21.38 0.06 -13.55
C TYR A 210 21.04 0.53 -14.97
N ASP A 211 22.01 0.95 -15.74
CA ASP A 211 21.82 1.31 -17.16
C ASP A 211 21.59 0.09 -18.01
N THR A 212 20.40 -0.48 -17.98
CA THR A 212 20.17 -1.71 -18.70
C THR A 212 18.90 -1.68 -19.54
N LEU A 213 19.02 -2.19 -20.76
CA LEU A 213 17.89 -2.62 -21.57
C LEU A 213 17.76 -4.13 -21.43
N LEU A 214 16.57 -4.61 -21.15
CA LEU A 214 16.23 -6.00 -21.22
C LEU A 214 15.64 -6.32 -22.60
N TYR A 215 16.18 -7.32 -23.25
CA TYR A 215 15.60 -7.94 -24.44
C TYR A 215 15.03 -9.29 -24.03
N LEU A 216 13.71 -9.39 -24.03
CA LEU A 216 12.99 -10.58 -23.61
C LEU A 216 12.64 -11.40 -24.84
N ASP A 217 12.89 -12.70 -24.78
CA ASP A 217 12.61 -13.68 -25.80
C ASP A 217 11.35 -14.45 -25.44
N LEU A 218 10.24 -14.18 -26.12
CA LEU A 218 8.91 -14.64 -25.80
C LEU A 218 8.34 -15.56 -26.90
N TYR A 219 7.78 -16.68 -26.48
CA TYR A 219 7.11 -17.61 -27.38
C TYR A 219 5.63 -17.72 -27.05
N LEU A 220 4.80 -17.87 -28.08
CA LEU A 220 3.36 -18.05 -27.92
C LEU A 220 3.09 -19.24 -27.00
N ASP A 221 2.18 -19.05 -26.06
CA ASP A 221 1.76 -20.04 -25.10
C ASP A 221 0.25 -20.33 -25.24
N GLU A 222 -0.23 -21.36 -24.56
CA GLU A 222 -1.65 -21.70 -24.53
C GLU A 222 -2.42 -20.72 -23.62
N ILE A 223 -3.71 -20.53 -23.92
CA ILE A 223 -4.61 -19.73 -23.07
C ILE A 223 -4.96 -20.55 -21.83
N HIS A 224 -4.78 -19.98 -20.63
CA HIS A 224 -5.20 -20.57 -19.38
C HIS A 224 -6.50 -19.90 -18.86
N ASP A 225 -7.29 -20.63 -18.08
CA ASP A 225 -8.57 -20.14 -17.54
C ASP A 225 -8.44 -18.87 -16.67
N GLY A 226 -7.27 -18.64 -16.08
CA GLY A 226 -6.96 -17.45 -15.29
C GLY A 226 -6.44 -16.25 -16.07
N ASP A 227 -6.28 -16.35 -17.40
CA ASP A 227 -5.78 -15.25 -18.23
C ASP A 227 -6.83 -14.16 -18.42
N ASP A 228 -6.50 -12.92 -18.07
CA ASP A 228 -7.30 -11.74 -18.36
C ASP A 228 -6.83 -11.10 -19.67
N LEU A 229 -7.37 -11.58 -20.79
CA LEU A 229 -7.01 -11.10 -22.12
C LEU A 229 -7.48 -9.67 -22.39
N VAL A 230 -8.52 -9.20 -21.70
CA VAL A 230 -9.06 -7.83 -21.84
C VAL A 230 -8.12 -6.82 -21.23
N ASN A 231 -7.66 -7.07 -20.02
CA ASN A 231 -6.73 -6.19 -19.31
C ASN A 231 -5.26 -6.52 -19.63
N SER A 232 -5.01 -7.51 -20.50
CA SER A 232 -3.68 -7.95 -20.91
C SER A 232 -2.81 -8.44 -19.73
N VAL A 233 -3.39 -9.22 -18.83
CA VAL A 233 -2.70 -9.83 -17.68
C VAL A 233 -2.74 -11.35 -17.80
N ALA A 234 -1.58 -12.00 -17.92
CA ALA A 234 -1.49 -13.46 -17.94
C ALA A 234 -1.52 -14.03 -16.51
N TYR A 235 -2.14 -15.19 -16.38
CA TYR A 235 -2.12 -15.94 -15.12
C TYR A 235 -0.72 -16.55 -14.88
N ASN A 236 -0.10 -16.14 -13.78
CA ASN A 236 1.21 -16.62 -13.31
C ASN A 236 1.15 -17.27 -11.92
N GLY A 237 -0.05 -17.55 -11.42
CA GLY A 237 -0.32 -18.08 -10.09
C GLY A 237 -1.38 -17.26 -9.36
N ASP A 238 -1.89 -17.81 -8.26
CA ASP A 238 -2.86 -17.12 -7.43
C ASP A 238 -2.15 -16.24 -6.40
N TYR A 239 -2.48 -14.97 -6.41
CA TYR A 239 -2.01 -13.98 -5.43
C TYR A 239 -3.23 -13.37 -4.73
N ASN A 240 -3.94 -14.20 -3.96
CA ASN A 240 -5.15 -13.80 -3.23
C ASN A 240 -4.77 -13.15 -1.90
N TYR A 241 -4.59 -11.83 -1.93
CA TYR A 241 -4.47 -11.03 -0.72
C TYR A 241 -5.84 -10.76 -0.10
N LYS A 242 -5.91 -10.84 1.22
CA LYS A 242 -7.06 -10.42 2.02
C LYS A 242 -6.55 -9.66 3.23
N ALA A 243 -7.13 -8.52 3.50
CA ALA A 243 -7.01 -7.83 4.77
C ALA A 243 -8.24 -8.15 5.61
N LYS A 244 -8.09 -8.34 6.91
CA LYS A 244 -9.20 -8.57 7.83
C LYS A 244 -8.94 -7.84 9.14
N ILE A 245 -9.86 -6.96 9.50
CA ILE A 245 -9.86 -6.29 10.79
C ILE A 245 -10.26 -7.30 11.88
N ASN A 246 -9.48 -7.40 12.97
CA ASN A 246 -9.69 -8.36 14.06
C ASN A 246 -10.78 -7.93 15.05
N SER A 247 -11.75 -7.16 14.58
CA SER A 247 -12.88 -6.69 15.35
C SER A 247 -14.15 -6.73 14.49
N ALA A 248 -15.28 -6.99 15.14
CA ALA A 248 -16.59 -6.87 14.51
C ALA A 248 -17.10 -5.42 14.64
N ASP A 249 -18.26 -5.14 14.04
CA ASP A 249 -19.00 -3.89 14.24
C ASP A 249 -19.23 -3.64 15.74
N MET A 250 -19.03 -2.40 16.18
CA MET A 250 -19.07 -2.00 17.59
C MET A 250 -20.04 -0.86 17.82
N THR A 251 -20.64 -0.87 19.03
CA THR A 251 -21.36 0.30 19.57
C THR A 251 -20.58 0.82 20.75
N LEU A 252 -20.10 2.06 20.68
CA LEU A 252 -19.22 2.69 21.65
C LEU A 252 -19.77 4.07 22.04
N SER A 253 -19.54 4.49 23.28
CA SER A 253 -19.91 5.84 23.71
C SER A 253 -18.95 6.90 23.18
N ALA A 254 -19.43 8.15 23.07
CA ALA A 254 -18.56 9.28 22.78
C ALA A 254 -17.41 9.38 23.81
N GLY A 255 -16.20 9.70 23.35
CA GLY A 255 -14.97 9.70 24.14
C GLY A 255 -14.28 8.34 24.31
N SER A 256 -14.89 7.24 23.82
CA SER A 256 -14.23 5.92 23.84
C SER A 256 -13.02 5.91 22.91
N THR A 257 -11.95 5.25 23.37
CA THR A 257 -10.71 5.05 22.62
C THR A 257 -10.33 3.58 22.60
N GLY A 258 -9.59 3.15 21.58
CA GLY A 258 -9.08 1.80 21.48
C GLY A 258 -8.11 1.65 20.31
N THR A 259 -7.62 0.45 20.11
CA THR A 259 -6.72 0.12 18.99
C THR A 259 -7.28 -1.05 18.21
N LEU A 260 -7.39 -0.89 16.91
CA LEU A 260 -7.73 -1.96 15.96
C LEU A 260 -6.46 -2.60 15.42
N THR A 261 -6.54 -3.91 15.18
CA THR A 261 -5.50 -4.67 14.51
C THR A 261 -6.05 -5.29 13.24
N VAL A 262 -5.18 -5.56 12.30
CA VAL A 262 -5.52 -6.16 11.01
C VAL A 262 -4.58 -7.32 10.71
N ASP A 263 -5.12 -8.41 10.19
CA ASP A 263 -4.35 -9.51 9.64
C ASP A 263 -4.38 -9.42 8.13
N VAL A 264 -3.21 -9.45 7.51
CA VAL A 264 -3.06 -9.55 6.05
C VAL A 264 -2.66 -10.98 5.70
N VAL A 265 -3.39 -11.58 4.79
CA VAL A 265 -3.24 -12.99 4.42
C VAL A 265 -3.02 -13.10 2.93
N LEU A 266 -1.97 -13.81 2.50
CA LEU A 266 -1.70 -14.22 1.11
C LEU A 266 -1.91 -15.73 0.97
N ASN A 267 -2.85 -16.14 0.12
CA ASN A 267 -3.15 -17.55 -0.15
C ASN A 267 -3.36 -18.38 1.13
N GLY A 268 -3.98 -17.78 2.15
CA GLY A 268 -4.26 -18.44 3.43
C GLY A 268 -3.11 -18.42 4.45
N LYS A 269 -1.98 -17.78 4.15
CA LYS A 269 -0.86 -17.58 5.09
C LYS A 269 -0.78 -16.13 5.50
N GLU A 270 -0.61 -15.89 6.78
CA GLU A 270 -0.39 -14.55 7.33
C GLU A 270 0.94 -13.96 6.84
N VAL A 271 0.91 -12.71 6.41
CA VAL A 271 2.07 -11.97 5.90
C VAL A 271 2.07 -10.57 6.50
N ASP A 272 3.26 -10.08 6.82
CA ASP A 272 3.42 -8.71 7.32
C ASP A 272 3.50 -7.74 6.13
N ARG A 273 2.47 -6.89 6.00
CA ARG A 273 2.36 -5.89 4.93
C ARG A 273 1.84 -4.58 5.47
N PRO A 274 2.36 -3.45 5.00
CA PRO A 274 1.91 -2.14 5.42
C PRO A 274 0.48 -1.86 4.96
N VAL A 275 -0.31 -1.30 5.86
CA VAL A 275 -1.69 -0.91 5.62
C VAL A 275 -1.91 0.56 5.96
N THR A 276 -2.93 1.14 5.35
CA THR A 276 -3.42 2.49 5.66
C THR A 276 -4.81 2.41 6.27
N TRP A 277 -4.98 3.06 7.41
CA TRP A 277 -6.28 3.20 8.06
C TRP A 277 -6.97 4.49 7.60
N ARG A 278 -8.26 4.39 7.32
CA ARG A 278 -9.13 5.51 6.93
C ARG A 278 -10.46 5.45 7.67
N THR A 279 -11.13 6.58 7.82
CA THR A 279 -12.51 6.65 8.32
C THR A 279 -13.40 7.27 7.27
N SER A 280 -14.63 6.82 7.19
CA SER A 280 -15.65 7.42 6.30
C SER A 280 -16.10 8.81 6.78
N ASN A 281 -15.98 9.09 8.10
CA ASN A 281 -16.30 10.38 8.68
C ASN A 281 -15.48 10.65 9.96
N SER A 282 -14.50 11.56 9.83
CA SER A 282 -13.61 11.93 10.94
C SER A 282 -14.30 12.79 12.04
N GLU A 283 -15.49 13.33 11.78
CA GLU A 283 -16.28 14.03 12.79
C GLU A 283 -17.00 13.06 13.75
N ILE A 284 -17.12 11.78 13.36
CA ILE A 284 -17.75 10.74 14.16
C ILE A 284 -16.69 9.86 14.83
N VAL A 285 -15.71 9.39 14.06
CA VAL A 285 -14.60 8.56 14.54
C VAL A 285 -13.32 9.00 13.88
N THR A 286 -12.28 9.28 14.64
CA THR A 286 -10.92 9.49 14.13
C THR A 286 -10.09 8.22 14.29
N ILE A 287 -9.16 7.96 13.37
CA ILE A 287 -8.21 6.84 13.44
C ILE A 287 -6.84 7.29 12.94
N ASP A 288 -5.79 6.84 13.59
CA ASP A 288 -4.40 7.07 13.17
C ASP A 288 -3.83 5.88 12.37
N GLN A 289 -2.59 6.03 11.85
CA GLN A 289 -1.94 4.99 11.05
C GLN A 289 -1.53 3.74 11.86
N ASN A 290 -1.59 3.81 13.19
CA ASN A 290 -1.33 2.68 14.08
C ASN A 290 -2.63 1.94 14.48
N GLY A 291 -3.79 2.36 13.93
CA GLY A 291 -5.08 1.78 14.25
C GLY A 291 -5.71 2.29 15.54
N ASN A 292 -5.15 3.33 16.19
CA ASN A 292 -5.76 3.93 17.37
C ASN A 292 -6.93 4.83 16.96
N TYR A 293 -8.09 4.57 17.52
CA TYR A 293 -9.30 5.34 17.22
C TYR A 293 -9.82 6.11 18.43
N ILE A 294 -10.56 7.18 18.16
CA ILE A 294 -11.30 8.00 19.14
C ILE A 294 -12.70 8.24 18.58
N VAL A 295 -13.71 7.95 19.39
CA VAL A 295 -15.12 8.21 19.05
C VAL A 295 -15.47 9.62 19.50
N VAL A 296 -15.85 10.50 18.56
CA VAL A 296 -16.15 11.92 18.83
C VAL A 296 -17.58 12.33 18.50
N GLY A 297 -18.31 11.51 17.71
CA GLY A 297 -19.65 11.79 17.24
C GLY A 297 -20.73 11.76 18.31
N GLU A 298 -21.96 12.10 17.93
CA GLU A 298 -23.16 12.10 18.75
C GLU A 298 -23.88 10.74 18.72
N ILE A 299 -24.67 10.47 19.76
CA ILE A 299 -25.46 9.22 19.87
C ILE A 299 -26.33 9.02 18.63
N GLY A 300 -26.30 7.80 18.08
CA GLY A 300 -27.01 7.39 16.87
C GLY A 300 -26.27 7.62 15.56
N GLN A 301 -25.15 8.36 15.57
CA GLN A 301 -24.28 8.49 14.40
C GLN A 301 -23.40 7.25 14.22
N SER A 302 -22.96 7.00 12.99
CA SER A 302 -22.05 5.89 12.69
C SER A 302 -21.04 6.27 11.62
N ALA A 303 -19.83 5.70 11.71
CA ALA A 303 -18.79 5.80 10.70
C ALA A 303 -18.16 4.42 10.46
N ASP A 304 -17.70 4.20 9.23
CA ASP A 304 -16.96 3.00 8.87
C ASP A 304 -15.45 3.28 9.03
N ILE A 305 -14.74 2.40 9.70
CA ILE A 305 -13.29 2.34 9.71
C ILE A 305 -12.88 1.38 8.61
N ILE A 306 -12.01 1.84 7.73
CA ILE A 306 -11.57 1.11 6.54
C ILE A 306 -10.06 0.89 6.63
N VAL A 307 -9.63 -0.32 6.41
CA VAL A 307 -8.21 -0.66 6.21
C VAL A 307 -7.96 -0.94 4.72
N VAL A 308 -6.86 -0.44 4.20
CA VAL A 308 -6.46 -0.59 2.80
C VAL A 308 -5.02 -1.10 2.75
N LEU A 309 -4.75 -2.11 1.95
CA LEU A 309 -3.38 -2.58 1.71
C LEU A 309 -2.63 -1.54 0.85
N ASN A 310 -1.47 -1.04 1.32
CA ASN A 310 -0.76 0.06 0.66
C ASN A 310 -0.35 -0.26 -0.79
N ASP A 311 0.08 -1.50 -1.01
CA ASP A 311 0.59 -1.96 -2.30
C ASP A 311 -0.52 -2.42 -3.26
N ASN A 312 -1.76 -2.60 -2.77
CA ASN A 312 -2.92 -3.00 -3.56
C ASN A 312 -4.22 -2.44 -2.96
N GLU A 313 -4.62 -1.26 -3.43
CA GLU A 313 -5.81 -0.55 -2.92
C GLU A 313 -7.14 -1.31 -3.12
N ALA A 314 -7.17 -2.36 -3.96
CA ALA A 314 -8.35 -3.20 -4.12
C ALA A 314 -8.57 -4.15 -2.93
N VAL A 315 -7.54 -4.39 -2.11
CA VAL A 315 -7.62 -5.24 -0.91
C VAL A 315 -7.95 -4.37 0.29
N THR A 316 -9.22 -4.41 0.70
CA THR A 316 -9.77 -3.61 1.79
C THR A 316 -10.64 -4.45 2.71
N ASP A 317 -10.77 -4.00 3.95
CA ASP A 317 -11.79 -4.46 4.89
C ASP A 317 -12.36 -3.29 5.68
N SER A 318 -13.55 -3.42 6.23
CA SER A 318 -14.18 -2.35 6.99
C SER A 318 -15.03 -2.88 8.13
N ILE A 319 -15.10 -2.12 9.22
CA ILE A 319 -16.02 -2.31 10.32
C ILE A 319 -16.79 -1.01 10.58
N LYS A 320 -18.00 -1.14 11.10
CA LYS A 320 -18.83 -0.02 11.48
C LYS A 320 -18.72 0.26 12.97
N ILE A 321 -18.49 1.52 13.32
CA ILE A 321 -18.60 2.02 14.69
C ILE A 321 -19.84 2.90 14.80
N THR A 322 -20.76 2.55 15.71
CA THR A 322 -21.97 3.33 16.02
C THR A 322 -21.80 3.99 17.39
N VAL A 323 -22.13 5.25 17.47
CA VAL A 323 -22.09 5.98 18.74
C VAL A 323 -23.36 5.66 19.54
N GLY A 324 -23.18 4.96 20.66
CA GLY A 324 -24.25 4.57 21.58
C GLY A 324 -24.24 5.34 22.88
N GLU A 325 -25.22 5.06 23.72
CA GLU A 325 -25.24 5.58 25.09
C GLU A 325 -24.09 4.97 25.90
N GLN A 326 -23.51 5.77 26.79
CA GLN A 326 -22.51 5.28 27.73
C GLN A 326 -23.19 4.32 28.71
N VAL A 327 -22.93 3.03 28.58
CA VAL A 327 -23.35 2.05 29.59
C VAL A 327 -22.42 2.22 30.81
N VAL A 328 -22.83 3.05 31.75
CA VAL A 328 -22.11 3.18 33.04
C VAL A 328 -22.57 2.04 33.92
N GLU A 329 -21.70 1.06 34.13
CA GLU A 329 -22.01 -0.03 35.06
C GLU A 329 -22.08 0.47 36.49
N PRO A 330 -23.16 0.14 37.24
CA PRO A 330 -23.25 0.49 38.62
C PRO A 330 -22.24 -0.29 39.46
N GLU A 331 -21.57 0.41 40.38
CA GLU A 331 -20.75 -0.19 41.42
C GLU A 331 -21.62 -0.38 42.68
N ILE A 332 -21.58 -1.59 43.25
CA ILE A 332 -22.32 -1.93 44.48
C ILE A 332 -21.29 -2.20 45.59
N TYR A 333 -21.40 -1.54 46.69
CA TYR A 333 -20.52 -1.73 47.84
C TYR A 333 -21.32 -1.71 49.15
N LEU A 334 -20.71 -2.27 50.21
CA LEU A 334 -21.30 -2.35 51.55
C LEU A 334 -20.68 -1.24 52.42
N ASP A 335 -21.50 -0.56 53.20
CA ASP A 335 -21.06 0.47 54.13
C ASP A 335 -21.56 0.17 55.56
N PRO A 336 -20.66 -0.14 56.52
CA PRO A 336 -19.21 -0.32 56.35
C PRO A 336 -18.83 -1.56 55.53
N THR A 337 -17.71 -1.51 54.85
CA THR A 337 -17.16 -2.67 54.13
C THR A 337 -16.67 -3.73 55.09
N PHE A 338 -17.11 -4.97 54.94
CA PHE A 338 -16.64 -6.12 55.71
C PHE A 338 -16.53 -7.36 54.84
N ASN A 339 -15.60 -8.24 55.20
CA ASN A 339 -15.40 -9.55 54.53
C ASN A 339 -15.26 -10.68 55.57
N LYS A 340 -15.47 -10.41 56.84
CA LYS A 340 -15.34 -11.34 57.95
C LYS A 340 -16.40 -11.05 59.01
N ILE A 341 -17.02 -12.08 59.56
CA ILE A 341 -17.96 -12.04 60.66
C ILE A 341 -17.68 -13.16 61.66
N ARG A 342 -17.82 -12.90 62.95
CA ARG A 342 -17.64 -13.95 63.97
C ARG A 342 -18.95 -14.70 64.21
N GLU A 343 -18.84 -15.94 64.61
CA GLU A 343 -19.99 -16.74 65.04
C GLU A 343 -20.79 -16.00 66.13
N TYR A 344 -22.10 -15.92 65.97
CA TYR A 344 -23.08 -15.18 66.75
C TYR A 344 -22.88 -13.64 66.76
N GLN A 345 -22.04 -13.11 65.92
CA GLN A 345 -21.92 -11.66 65.74
C GLN A 345 -22.99 -11.17 64.78
N THR A 346 -23.47 -9.96 65.05
CA THR A 346 -24.33 -9.21 64.15
C THR A 346 -23.61 -7.96 63.69
N ILE A 347 -23.68 -7.68 62.38
CA ILE A 347 -23.12 -6.47 61.75
C ILE A 347 -24.28 -5.72 61.10
N GLU A 348 -24.39 -4.44 61.39
CA GLU A 348 -25.27 -3.53 60.67
C GLU A 348 -24.53 -2.93 59.49
N PHE A 349 -25.18 -2.85 58.32
CA PHE A 349 -24.60 -2.28 57.11
C PHE A 349 -25.67 -1.70 56.19
N ASP A 350 -25.27 -0.85 55.28
CA ASP A 350 -26.11 -0.37 54.18
C ASP A 350 -25.52 -0.81 52.87
N VAL A 351 -26.38 -0.87 51.84
CA VAL A 351 -25.96 -1.15 50.44
C VAL A 351 -25.94 0.17 49.71
N LYS A 352 -24.75 0.57 49.32
CA LYS A 352 -24.50 1.76 48.54
C LYS A 352 -24.31 1.40 47.06
N VAL A 353 -24.81 2.24 46.17
CA VAL A 353 -24.71 2.08 44.74
C VAL A 353 -24.19 3.37 44.16
N SER A 354 -23.18 3.25 43.30
CA SER A 354 -22.58 4.39 42.57
C SER A 354 -22.67 4.16 41.09
N ILE A 355 -23.01 5.19 40.31
CA ILE A 355 -23.00 5.21 38.87
C ILE A 355 -22.13 6.39 38.42
N GLY A 356 -21.01 6.12 37.77
CA GLY A 356 -20.08 7.17 37.35
C GLY A 356 -19.57 8.04 38.48
N GLY A 357 -19.43 7.47 39.71
CA GLY A 357 -18.98 8.18 40.91
C GLY A 357 -20.07 8.94 41.63
N VAL A 358 -21.31 8.90 41.18
CA VAL A 358 -22.47 9.53 41.88
C VAL A 358 -23.24 8.45 42.64
N GLU A 359 -23.39 8.65 43.95
CA GLU A 359 -24.18 7.74 44.80
C GLU A 359 -25.67 7.88 44.50
N ILE A 360 -26.33 6.75 44.23
CA ILE A 360 -27.76 6.68 43.98
C ILE A 360 -28.44 5.76 45.01
N LYS A 361 -29.74 5.97 45.21
CA LYS A 361 -30.57 5.10 46.03
C LYS A 361 -31.44 4.22 45.13
N PRO A 362 -31.14 2.92 44.99
CA PRO A 362 -31.89 2.03 44.08
C PRO A 362 -33.33 1.81 44.59
N ASP A 363 -34.28 1.60 43.66
CA ASP A 363 -35.68 1.32 43.99
C ASP A 363 -35.85 0.03 44.78
N THR A 364 -35.05 -0.96 44.53
CA THR A 364 -35.11 -2.26 45.19
C THR A 364 -33.72 -2.81 45.47
N VAL A 365 -33.50 -3.26 46.69
CA VAL A 365 -32.33 -4.04 47.10
C VAL A 365 -32.82 -5.38 47.61
N ARG A 366 -32.25 -6.48 47.12
CA ARG A 366 -32.48 -7.85 47.59
C ARG A 366 -31.14 -8.45 47.94
N ILE A 367 -31.07 -9.02 49.15
CA ILE A 367 -29.86 -9.72 49.59
C ILE A 367 -30.23 -11.19 49.81
N ASN A 368 -29.39 -12.06 49.26
CA ASN A 368 -29.52 -13.51 49.41
C ASN A 368 -28.17 -14.07 49.91
N ALA A 369 -28.23 -14.78 51.04
CA ALA A 369 -27.07 -15.44 51.64
C ALA A 369 -27.46 -16.88 52.00
N ASP A 370 -26.45 -17.73 52.29
CA ASP A 370 -26.69 -19.09 52.75
C ASP A 370 -27.34 -19.07 54.16
N SER A 371 -28.61 -19.33 54.21
CA SER A 371 -29.43 -19.26 55.42
C SER A 371 -29.04 -20.24 56.54
N GLU A 372 -28.24 -21.26 56.24
CA GLU A 372 -27.70 -22.15 57.28
C GLU A 372 -26.64 -21.47 58.12
N TYR A 373 -25.87 -20.53 57.50
CA TYR A 373 -24.73 -19.87 58.16
C TYR A 373 -24.97 -18.39 58.46
N LEU A 374 -25.76 -17.73 57.60
CA LEU A 374 -25.94 -16.28 57.65
C LEU A 374 -27.44 -15.94 57.60
N THR A 375 -27.90 -15.13 58.55
CA THR A 375 -29.25 -14.52 58.49
C THR A 375 -29.14 -13.07 58.11
N VAL A 376 -29.90 -12.64 57.10
CA VAL A 376 -29.95 -11.25 56.63
C VAL A 376 -31.34 -10.70 56.90
N GLU A 377 -31.43 -9.63 57.63
CA GLU A 377 -32.68 -8.95 57.95
C GLU A 377 -32.64 -7.47 57.57
N LYS A 378 -33.76 -6.96 57.06
CA LYS A 378 -33.89 -5.53 56.77
C LYS A 378 -34.30 -4.79 58.01
N THR A 379 -33.58 -3.74 58.35
CA THR A 379 -33.87 -2.85 59.51
C THR A 379 -34.45 -1.52 59.04
N THR A 380 -34.80 -0.66 59.96
CA THR A 380 -35.24 0.72 59.65
C THR A 380 -34.13 1.61 59.12
N SER A 381 -32.87 1.28 59.40
CA SER A 381 -31.68 2.06 59.06
C SER A 381 -30.79 1.42 58.00
N GLY A 382 -31.15 0.22 57.52
CA GLY A 382 -30.31 -0.51 56.56
C GLY A 382 -30.54 -2.02 56.61
N TRP A 383 -29.49 -2.78 56.74
CA TRP A 383 -29.50 -4.24 56.79
C TRP A 383 -28.67 -4.75 57.97
N GLN A 384 -29.05 -5.90 58.48
CA GLN A 384 -28.36 -6.59 59.55
C GLN A 384 -27.98 -7.98 59.12
N LEU A 385 -26.69 -8.33 59.24
CA LEU A 385 -26.18 -9.67 58.99
C LEU A 385 -25.79 -10.35 60.29
N THR A 386 -26.38 -11.47 60.57
CA THR A 386 -26.05 -12.30 61.76
C THR A 386 -25.39 -13.61 61.29
N CYS A 387 -24.28 -13.95 61.90
CA CYS A 387 -23.62 -15.23 61.66
C CYS A 387 -24.19 -16.28 62.66
N ASN A 388 -24.85 -17.27 62.14
CA ASN A 388 -25.47 -18.35 62.97
C ASN A 388 -24.45 -19.43 63.35
N LYS A 389 -23.45 -19.64 62.48
CA LYS A 389 -22.53 -20.74 62.64
C LYS A 389 -21.25 -20.44 61.80
N ARG A 390 -20.10 -20.88 62.28
CA ARG A 390 -18.85 -20.77 61.54
C ARG A 390 -18.86 -21.62 60.27
N SER A 391 -18.12 -21.19 59.25
CA SER A 391 -17.84 -21.97 58.02
C SER A 391 -16.35 -22.16 57.79
N THR A 392 -15.93 -23.29 57.28
CA THR A 392 -14.56 -23.57 56.85
C THR A 392 -14.25 -22.98 55.48
N THR A 393 -15.26 -22.67 54.70
CA THR A 393 -15.16 -22.06 53.35
C THR A 393 -15.77 -20.67 53.39
N PRO A 394 -15.30 -19.74 52.52
CA PRO A 394 -15.97 -18.46 52.32
C PRO A 394 -17.41 -18.66 51.88
N LEU A 395 -18.32 -17.88 52.44
CA LEU A 395 -19.74 -17.86 52.10
C LEU A 395 -20.00 -16.72 51.13
N THR A 396 -20.85 -16.92 50.15
CA THR A 396 -21.21 -15.89 49.20
C THR A 396 -22.52 -15.23 49.57
N MET A 397 -22.49 -13.91 49.71
CA MET A 397 -23.67 -13.06 49.85
C MET A 397 -23.92 -12.35 48.53
N ASN A 398 -25.08 -12.57 47.89
CA ASN A 398 -25.48 -11.94 46.65
C ASN A 398 -26.37 -10.72 46.97
N VAL A 399 -25.97 -9.55 46.47
CA VAL A 399 -26.74 -8.32 46.57
C VAL A 399 -27.25 -7.95 45.17
N THR A 400 -28.55 -8.01 44.98
CA THR A 400 -29.20 -7.63 43.72
C THR A 400 -29.87 -6.29 43.86
N ILE A 401 -29.56 -5.36 43.02
CA ILE A 401 -30.23 -4.07 42.92
C ILE A 401 -31.07 -3.98 41.67
N VAL A 402 -32.18 -3.25 41.77
CA VAL A 402 -33.01 -2.87 40.63
C VAL A 402 -33.33 -1.38 40.78
N ASP A 403 -33.07 -0.63 39.71
CA ASP A 403 -33.45 0.77 39.61
C ASP A 403 -34.10 1.02 38.25
N LYS A 404 -35.32 1.56 38.27
CA LYS A 404 -36.13 1.79 37.06
C LYS A 404 -35.76 3.10 36.38
N THR A 405 -35.24 4.07 37.13
CA THR A 405 -34.87 5.38 36.61
C THR A 405 -33.66 5.25 35.67
N TYR A 406 -32.70 4.43 36.07
CA TYR A 406 -31.48 4.15 35.32
C TYR A 406 -31.56 2.84 34.49
N ASN A 407 -32.73 2.15 34.53
CA ASN A 407 -32.94 0.86 33.87
C ASN A 407 -31.87 -0.19 34.21
N ILE A 408 -31.50 -0.28 35.47
CA ILE A 408 -30.43 -1.14 35.97
C ILE A 408 -30.98 -2.32 36.71
N SER A 409 -30.45 -3.52 36.46
CA SER A 409 -30.59 -4.72 37.28
C SER A 409 -29.23 -5.41 37.37
N LYS A 410 -28.57 -5.33 38.52
CA LYS A 410 -27.22 -5.89 38.72
C LYS A 410 -27.14 -6.67 40.03
N THR A 411 -26.39 -7.80 39.99
CA THR A 411 -26.09 -8.58 41.19
C THR A 411 -24.59 -8.55 41.47
N ALA A 412 -24.19 -8.10 42.64
CA ALA A 412 -22.81 -8.19 43.13
C ALA A 412 -22.67 -9.36 44.11
N LYS A 413 -21.52 -10.01 44.10
CA LYS A 413 -21.16 -11.10 45.01
C LYS A 413 -20.14 -10.61 46.02
N PHE A 414 -20.42 -10.87 47.33
CA PHE A 414 -19.55 -10.56 48.42
C PHE A 414 -19.16 -11.83 49.16
N ASP A 415 -17.86 -12.12 49.23
CA ASP A 415 -17.35 -13.29 49.96
C ASP A 415 -17.10 -12.95 51.40
N ILE A 416 -17.81 -13.67 52.30
CA ILE A 416 -17.78 -13.44 53.74
C ILE A 416 -17.19 -14.66 54.47
N ARG A 417 -16.19 -14.46 55.28
CA ARG A 417 -15.61 -15.51 56.11
C ARG A 417 -16.27 -15.52 57.49
N ALA A 418 -17.01 -16.59 57.79
CA ALA A 418 -17.60 -16.85 59.10
C ALA A 418 -16.58 -17.57 60.02
N VAL A 419 -16.06 -16.90 61.01
CA VAL A 419 -14.97 -17.39 61.87
C VAL A 419 -15.43 -17.69 63.28
N SER A 420 -14.63 -18.46 64.02
CA SER A 420 -14.93 -18.78 65.43
C SER A 420 -14.99 -17.54 66.28
N MET A 421 -15.76 -17.59 67.38
CA MET A 421 -15.92 -16.54 68.37
C MET A 421 -14.59 -16.17 69.07
N MET A 422 -13.63 -17.09 69.15
CA MET A 422 -12.33 -16.94 69.80
C MET A 422 -11.14 -16.71 68.83
N GLY A 423 -11.37 -16.56 67.52
CA GLY A 423 -10.33 -16.50 66.49
C GLY A 423 -10.24 -15.16 65.76
#